data_2fbbbba22256810085b3dcc0d3c9f8db
#
_entry.id   2fbbbba22256810085b3dcc0d3c9f8db
#
_cell.length_a   1.000
_cell.length_b   1.000
_cell.length_c   1.000
_cell.angle_alpha   90.00
_cell.angle_beta   90.00
_cell.angle_gamma   90.00
#
_symmetry.space_group_name_H-M   'P 1'
#
loop_
_entity.id
_entity.type
_entity.pdbx_description
1 polymer ?
#
loop_
_entity_poly.entity_id
_entity_poly.type
_entity_poly.pdbx_seq_one_letter_code
_entity_poly.pdbx_strand_id
1 'polypeptide(L)'
;FFLVRAVKRAKELGIANQTIKNTIVSSSLFTIAPAIGIVATVLTLSAGLGYVLPWIRLTVIGNISYEVTAATNAVEAFGLAGGISQPIENKEVFATVAWVMTLGSIMPLILVPIFLKKVQSKMNKAVSKNSALSSVLSAAAFIGLISAFVARAIAGKGDAHIIGDGAGILSITALISSVILMLIMQKLAG
;
A
#
# COMPACT_ATOMS: atom_id res chain seq x y z
N PHE A 1 -24.38 -3.14 5.79
CA PHE A 1 -24.89 -4.51 5.61
C PHE A 1 -23.92 -5.55 6.16
N PHE A 2 -22.70 -5.63 5.67
CA PHE A 2 -21.71 -6.64 6.10
C PHE A 2 -21.34 -6.56 7.58
N LEU A 3 -21.15 -5.36 8.14
CA LEU A 3 -20.84 -5.17 9.55
C LEU A 3 -21.95 -5.74 10.46
N VAL A 4 -23.21 -5.42 10.14
CA VAL A 4 -24.37 -5.92 10.92
C VAL A 4 -24.43 -7.44 10.89
N ARG A 5 -24.20 -8.05 9.72
CA ARG A 5 -24.18 -9.50 9.55
C ARG A 5 -23.03 -10.16 10.31
N ALA A 6 -21.85 -9.55 10.28
CA ALA A 6 -20.68 -10.02 11.02
C ALA A 6 -20.90 -9.96 12.54
N VAL A 7 -21.44 -8.85 13.05
CA VAL A 7 -21.76 -8.68 14.48
C VAL A 7 -22.82 -9.69 14.93
N LYS A 8 -23.86 -9.91 14.12
CA LYS A 8 -24.87 -10.93 14.43
C LYS A 8 -24.25 -12.31 14.52
N ARG A 9 -23.41 -12.67 13.54
CA ARG A 9 -22.74 -13.97 13.53
C ARG A 9 -21.76 -14.13 14.69
N ALA A 10 -21.03 -13.07 15.05
CA ALA A 10 -20.14 -13.08 16.20
C ALA A 10 -20.88 -13.35 17.52
N LYS A 11 -22.07 -12.77 17.69
CA LYS A 11 -22.93 -13.02 18.84
C LYS A 11 -23.47 -14.45 18.88
N GLU A 12 -23.88 -14.99 17.73
CA GLU A 12 -24.30 -16.40 17.60
C GLU A 12 -23.18 -17.39 17.98
N LEU A 13 -21.94 -17.03 17.72
CA LEU A 13 -20.75 -17.81 18.09
C LEU A 13 -20.30 -17.61 19.54
N GLY A 14 -21.04 -16.84 20.36
CA GLY A 14 -20.72 -16.61 21.76
C GLY A 14 -19.55 -15.66 22.02
N ILE A 15 -19.15 -14.86 21.03
CA ILE A 15 -18.06 -13.88 21.22
C ILE A 15 -18.56 -12.76 22.14
N ALA A 16 -17.75 -12.45 23.16
CA ALA A 16 -18.08 -11.41 24.13
C ALA A 16 -18.29 -10.05 23.47
N ASN A 17 -19.32 -9.33 23.88
CA ASN A 17 -19.66 -8.01 23.33
C ASN A 17 -18.50 -7.01 23.43
N GLN A 18 -17.66 -7.11 24.47
CA GLN A 18 -16.50 -6.26 24.62
C GLN A 18 -15.44 -6.52 23.53
N THR A 19 -15.21 -7.80 23.19
CA THR A 19 -14.32 -8.18 22.09
C THR A 19 -14.84 -7.65 20.76
N ILE A 20 -16.13 -7.78 20.50
CA ILE A 20 -16.76 -7.24 19.27
C ILE A 20 -16.56 -5.73 19.20
N LYS A 21 -16.83 -5.00 20.29
CA LYS A 21 -16.64 -3.55 20.36
C LYS A 21 -15.20 -3.15 20.11
N ASN A 22 -14.25 -3.78 20.81
CA ASN A 22 -12.83 -3.50 20.64
C ASN A 22 -12.36 -3.77 19.21
N THR A 23 -12.82 -4.86 18.59
CA THR A 23 -12.50 -5.19 17.19
C THR A 23 -13.02 -4.11 16.23
N ILE A 24 -14.25 -3.65 16.41
CA ILE A 24 -14.85 -2.60 15.57
C ILE A 24 -14.04 -1.30 15.72
N VAL A 25 -13.75 -0.87 16.95
CA VAL A 25 -13.00 0.37 17.21
C VAL A 25 -11.60 0.28 16.60
N SER A 26 -10.87 -0.80 16.87
CA SER A 26 -9.52 -1.00 16.31
C SER A 26 -9.55 -1.03 14.78
N SER A 27 -10.47 -1.78 14.17
CA SER A 27 -10.60 -1.84 12.70
C SER A 27 -10.90 -0.47 12.10
N SER A 28 -11.76 0.32 12.75
CA SER A 28 -12.09 1.68 12.30
C SER A 28 -10.86 2.58 12.34
N LEU A 29 -10.09 2.55 13.43
CA LEU A 29 -8.85 3.32 13.56
C LEU A 29 -7.81 2.93 12.50
N PHE A 30 -7.62 1.62 12.26
CA PHE A 30 -6.71 1.14 11.22
C PHE A 30 -7.16 1.50 9.80
N THR A 31 -8.43 1.81 9.57
CA THR A 31 -8.95 2.20 8.25
C THR A 31 -8.72 3.69 7.96
N ILE A 32 -8.64 4.54 8.98
CA ILE A 32 -8.52 6.01 8.79
C ILE A 32 -7.22 6.38 8.06
N ALA A 33 -6.08 5.86 8.50
CA ALA A 33 -4.79 6.20 7.90
C ALA A 33 -4.68 5.82 6.42
N PRO A 34 -5.02 4.59 5.99
CA PRO A 34 -5.09 4.24 4.57
C PRO A 34 -6.09 5.08 3.78
N ALA A 35 -7.25 5.40 4.36
CA ALA A 35 -8.26 6.23 3.69
C ALA A 35 -7.72 7.64 3.38
N ILE A 36 -7.05 8.27 4.33
CA ILE A 36 -6.40 9.58 4.12
C ILE A 36 -5.33 9.47 3.03
N GLY A 37 -4.53 8.41 3.05
CA GLY A 37 -3.51 8.14 2.02
C GLY A 37 -4.11 8.00 0.63
N ILE A 38 -5.23 7.29 0.49
CA ILE A 38 -5.94 7.14 -0.79
C ILE A 38 -6.43 8.50 -1.29
N VAL A 39 -7.08 9.30 -0.44
CA VAL A 39 -7.56 10.64 -0.82
C VAL A 39 -6.41 11.54 -1.26
N ALA A 40 -5.32 11.60 -0.49
CA ALA A 40 -4.13 12.37 -0.87
C ALA A 40 -3.56 11.92 -2.22
N THR A 41 -3.52 10.62 -2.48
CA THR A 41 -3.01 10.07 -3.75
C THR A 41 -3.94 10.36 -4.92
N VAL A 42 -5.26 10.29 -4.71
CA VAL A 42 -6.23 10.72 -5.74
C VAL A 42 -5.97 12.17 -6.13
N LEU A 43 -5.80 13.06 -5.15
CA LEU A 43 -5.50 14.48 -5.41
C LEU A 43 -4.19 14.66 -6.17
N THR A 44 -3.14 13.94 -5.79
CA THR A 44 -1.84 13.99 -6.47
C THR A 44 -1.93 13.53 -7.92
N LEU A 45 -2.54 12.38 -8.17
CA LEU A 45 -2.68 11.84 -9.52
C LEU A 45 -3.68 12.61 -10.37
N SER A 46 -4.64 13.28 -9.75
CA SER A 46 -5.67 14.03 -10.47
C SER A 46 -5.10 15.26 -11.19
N ALA A 47 -3.97 15.79 -10.75
CA ALA A 47 -3.29 16.88 -11.43
C ALA A 47 -2.88 16.51 -12.87
N GLY A 48 -2.35 15.29 -13.06
CA GLY A 48 -1.93 14.81 -14.39
C GLY A 48 -3.02 14.04 -15.13
N LEU A 49 -3.78 13.21 -14.45
CA LEU A 49 -4.69 12.22 -15.04
C LEU A 49 -6.19 12.57 -14.92
N GLY A 50 -6.51 13.75 -14.37
CA GLY A 50 -7.89 14.09 -14.04
C GLY A 50 -8.44 13.22 -12.89
N TYR A 51 -9.65 13.53 -12.42
CA TYR A 51 -10.22 12.87 -11.22
C TYR A 51 -10.72 11.45 -11.48
N VAL A 52 -11.28 11.17 -12.63
CA VAL A 52 -12.04 9.94 -12.87
C VAL A 52 -11.15 8.71 -12.83
N LEU A 53 -10.02 8.75 -13.53
CA LEU A 53 -9.13 7.59 -13.62
C LEU A 53 -8.49 7.22 -12.26
N PRO A 54 -7.85 8.16 -11.52
CA PRO A 54 -7.30 7.85 -10.21
C PRO A 54 -8.36 7.42 -9.20
N TRP A 55 -9.54 8.04 -9.21
CA TRP A 55 -10.64 7.69 -8.32
C TRP A 55 -11.06 6.23 -8.48
N ILE A 56 -11.39 5.81 -9.71
CA ILE A 56 -11.80 4.44 -9.99
C ILE A 56 -10.69 3.45 -9.62
N ARG A 57 -9.46 3.74 -9.99
CA ARG A 57 -8.34 2.84 -9.77
C ARG A 57 -8.00 2.67 -8.29
N LEU A 58 -7.94 3.74 -7.53
CA LEU A 58 -7.59 3.69 -6.12
C LEU A 58 -8.72 3.13 -5.25
N THR A 59 -9.98 3.31 -5.65
CA THR A 59 -11.12 2.71 -4.93
C THR A 59 -11.28 1.22 -5.21
N VAL A 60 -10.92 0.74 -6.40
CA VAL A 60 -11.06 -0.67 -6.79
C VAL A 60 -9.79 -1.48 -6.49
N ILE A 61 -8.63 -0.99 -6.89
CA ILE A 61 -7.34 -1.69 -6.74
C ILE A 61 -6.67 -1.31 -5.43
N GLY A 62 -6.73 -0.04 -5.05
CA GLY A 62 -6.31 0.47 -3.75
C GLY A 62 -4.81 0.45 -3.45
N ASN A 63 -3.95 0.17 -4.42
CA ASN A 63 -2.50 0.13 -4.20
C ASN A 63 -1.85 1.46 -4.60
N ILE A 64 -1.73 2.35 -3.64
CA ILE A 64 -1.17 3.70 -3.80
C ILE A 64 0.23 3.66 -4.43
N SER A 65 1.13 2.86 -3.85
CA SER A 65 2.53 2.80 -4.30
C SER A 65 2.65 2.31 -5.74
N TYR A 66 1.85 1.32 -6.12
CA TYR A 66 1.84 0.82 -7.49
C TYR A 66 1.30 1.86 -8.47
N GLU A 67 0.17 2.47 -8.17
CA GLU A 67 -0.49 3.40 -9.09
C GLU A 67 0.36 4.63 -9.37
N VAL A 68 0.94 5.22 -8.33
CA VAL A 68 1.86 6.37 -8.48
C VAL A 68 3.09 5.98 -9.28
N THR A 69 3.74 4.86 -8.93
CA THR A 69 4.95 4.42 -9.63
C THR A 69 4.69 4.10 -11.09
N ALA A 70 3.59 3.39 -11.39
CA ALA A 70 3.25 3.04 -12.77
C ALA A 70 2.94 4.28 -13.62
N ALA A 71 2.18 5.23 -13.06
CA ALA A 71 1.88 6.48 -13.75
C ALA A 71 3.14 7.31 -13.99
N THR A 72 3.98 7.49 -12.97
CA THR A 72 5.21 8.27 -13.07
C THR A 72 6.17 7.67 -14.10
N ASN A 73 6.45 6.37 -14.03
CA ASN A 73 7.34 5.71 -14.99
C ASN A 73 6.82 5.78 -16.43
N ALA A 74 5.51 5.68 -16.62
CA ALA A 74 4.91 5.78 -17.94
C ALA A 74 5.06 7.21 -18.51
N VAL A 75 4.84 8.23 -17.70
CA VAL A 75 5.00 9.64 -18.13
C VAL A 75 6.46 9.98 -18.39
N GLU A 76 7.38 9.52 -17.55
CA GLU A 76 8.83 9.72 -17.72
C GLU A 76 9.36 9.06 -18.99
N ALA A 77 8.81 7.90 -19.40
CA ALA A 77 9.17 7.23 -20.64
C ALA A 77 8.88 8.07 -21.91
N PHE A 78 7.95 9.04 -21.82
CA PHE A 78 7.69 10.01 -22.88
C PHE A 78 8.52 11.30 -22.77
N GLY A 79 9.46 11.37 -21.84
CA GLY A 79 10.33 12.53 -21.64
C GLY A 79 9.60 13.76 -21.08
N LEU A 80 8.45 13.59 -20.45
CA LEU A 80 7.71 14.70 -19.84
C LEU A 80 8.33 15.07 -18.48
N ALA A 81 9.14 16.11 -18.48
CA ALA A 81 9.90 16.56 -17.31
C ALA A 81 9.02 16.99 -16.10
N GLY A 82 7.76 17.34 -16.34
CA GLY A 82 6.80 17.70 -15.31
C GLY A 82 6.21 16.50 -14.55
N GLY A 83 6.46 15.27 -15.00
CA GLY A 83 5.88 14.07 -14.44
C GLY A 83 4.35 14.13 -14.39
N ILE A 84 3.76 13.48 -13.37
CA ILE A 84 2.31 13.44 -13.15
C ILE A 84 1.76 14.69 -12.45
N SER A 85 2.60 15.68 -12.13
CA SER A 85 2.20 16.91 -11.44
C SER A 85 1.61 17.96 -12.38
N GLN A 86 1.72 17.76 -13.70
CA GLN A 86 1.17 18.64 -14.72
C GLN A 86 0.13 17.91 -15.57
N PRO A 87 -0.90 18.61 -16.08
CA PRO A 87 -1.92 18.00 -16.92
C PRO A 87 -1.31 17.35 -18.16
N ILE A 88 -1.71 16.10 -18.43
CA ILE A 88 -1.31 15.36 -19.62
C ILE A 88 -2.30 15.69 -20.74
N GLU A 89 -1.93 16.65 -21.61
CA GLU A 89 -2.77 17.10 -22.70
C GLU A 89 -2.77 16.12 -23.91
N ASN A 90 -1.65 15.40 -24.08
CA ASN A 90 -1.52 14.44 -25.16
C ASN A 90 -2.34 13.17 -24.87
N LYS A 91 -3.34 12.91 -25.72
CA LYS A 91 -4.23 11.74 -25.58
C LYS A 91 -3.52 10.39 -25.69
N GLU A 92 -2.46 10.31 -26.50
CA GLU A 92 -1.68 9.08 -26.64
C GLU A 92 -0.90 8.76 -25.38
N VAL A 93 -0.28 9.78 -24.77
CA VAL A 93 0.42 9.63 -23.49
C VAL A 93 -0.56 9.23 -22.40
N PHE A 94 -1.71 9.91 -22.31
CA PHE A 94 -2.75 9.57 -21.32
C PHE A 94 -3.24 8.12 -21.49
N ALA A 95 -3.55 7.71 -22.72
CA ALA A 95 -3.98 6.34 -23.01
C ALA A 95 -2.89 5.32 -22.62
N THR A 96 -1.64 5.60 -22.96
CA THR A 96 -0.51 4.72 -22.62
C THR A 96 -0.33 4.60 -21.11
N VAL A 97 -0.40 5.70 -20.37
CA VAL A 97 -0.34 5.68 -18.90
C VAL A 97 -1.46 4.82 -18.33
N ALA A 98 -2.69 4.98 -18.79
CA ALA A 98 -3.83 4.17 -18.35
C ALA A 98 -3.64 2.67 -18.65
N TRP A 99 -3.08 2.33 -19.82
CA TRP A 99 -2.77 0.95 -20.19
C TRP A 99 -1.64 0.36 -19.35
N VAL A 100 -0.55 1.08 -19.13
CA VAL A 100 0.57 0.63 -18.28
C VAL A 100 0.10 0.36 -16.86
N MET A 101 -0.66 1.29 -16.28
CA MET A 101 -1.26 1.11 -14.96
C MET A 101 -2.17 -0.12 -14.90
N THR A 102 -2.94 -0.39 -15.95
CA THR A 102 -3.89 -1.52 -15.98
C THR A 102 -3.20 -2.85 -16.19
N LEU A 103 -2.36 -2.98 -17.21
CA LEU A 103 -1.68 -4.24 -17.54
C LEU A 103 -0.74 -4.68 -16.41
N GLY A 104 -0.02 -3.75 -15.80
CA GLY A 104 0.85 -4.07 -14.68
C GLY A 104 0.09 -4.55 -13.43
N SER A 105 -1.14 -4.07 -13.20
CA SER A 105 -1.97 -4.55 -12.08
C SER A 105 -2.61 -5.92 -12.34
N ILE A 106 -2.84 -6.29 -13.60
CA ILE A 106 -3.42 -7.59 -13.98
C ILE A 106 -2.41 -8.73 -13.75
N MET A 107 -1.12 -8.50 -14.03
CA MET A 107 -0.09 -9.55 -13.90
C MET A 107 -0.03 -10.16 -12.50
N PRO A 108 0.06 -9.39 -11.39
CA PRO A 108 0.00 -9.97 -10.05
C PRO A 108 -1.29 -10.72 -9.76
N LEU A 109 -2.44 -10.23 -10.26
CA LEU A 109 -3.74 -10.88 -10.07
C LEU A 109 -3.80 -12.28 -10.67
N ILE A 110 -3.09 -12.51 -11.77
CA ILE A 110 -3.01 -13.83 -12.41
C ILE A 110 -1.94 -14.69 -11.75
N LEU A 111 -0.74 -14.13 -11.54
CA LEU A 111 0.41 -14.89 -11.07
C LEU A 111 0.31 -15.28 -9.59
N VAL A 112 -0.18 -14.37 -8.73
CA VAL A 112 -0.26 -14.63 -7.29
C VAL A 112 -1.12 -15.85 -6.96
N PRO A 113 -2.34 -16.03 -7.45
CA PRO A 113 -3.14 -17.23 -7.15
C PRO A 113 -2.48 -18.54 -7.61
N ILE A 114 -1.74 -18.52 -8.73
CA ILE A 114 -1.07 -19.69 -9.28
C ILE A 114 0.12 -20.09 -8.40
N PHE A 115 0.96 -19.12 -8.04
CA PHE A 115 2.17 -19.38 -7.28
C PHE A 115 1.91 -19.48 -5.77
N LEU A 116 0.96 -18.72 -5.24
CA LEU A 116 0.66 -18.67 -3.81
C LEU A 116 0.29 -20.06 -3.25
N LYS A 117 -0.50 -20.82 -3.99
CA LYS A 117 -0.87 -22.19 -3.61
C LYS A 117 0.35 -23.10 -3.43
N LYS A 118 1.33 -23.01 -4.33
CA LYS A 118 2.58 -23.79 -4.25
C LYS A 118 3.47 -23.31 -3.11
N VAL A 119 3.58 -22.00 -2.92
CA VAL A 119 4.38 -21.40 -1.84
C VAL A 119 3.75 -21.74 -0.48
N GLN A 120 2.44 -21.54 -0.30
CA GLN A 120 1.74 -21.86 0.93
C GLN A 120 1.82 -23.36 1.27
N SER A 121 1.68 -24.24 0.29
CA SER A 121 1.80 -25.68 0.53
C SER A 121 3.20 -26.08 1.01
N LYS A 122 4.24 -25.51 0.43
CA LYS A 122 5.62 -25.73 0.90
C LYS A 122 5.89 -25.11 2.27
N MET A 123 5.42 -23.88 2.49
CA MET A 123 5.50 -23.22 3.79
C MET A 123 4.77 -24.01 4.89
N ASN A 124 3.53 -24.43 4.64
CA ASN A 124 2.76 -25.18 5.61
C ASN A 124 3.44 -26.51 5.99
N LYS A 125 4.08 -27.20 5.02
CA LYS A 125 4.88 -28.41 5.30
C LYS A 125 6.13 -28.12 6.12
N ALA A 126 6.77 -26.97 5.94
CA ALA A 126 7.93 -26.56 6.74
C ALA A 126 7.52 -26.13 8.14
N VAL A 127 6.41 -25.40 8.24
CA VAL A 127 5.86 -24.82 9.48
C VAL A 127 5.21 -25.90 10.36
N SER A 128 4.55 -26.91 9.78
CA SER A 128 3.92 -28.00 10.55
C SER A 128 4.92 -28.84 11.36
N LYS A 129 6.19 -28.76 10.98
CA LYS A 129 7.29 -29.43 11.71
C LYS A 129 7.85 -28.61 12.88
N ASN A 130 7.68 -27.27 12.85
CA ASN A 130 8.21 -26.41 13.92
C ASN A 130 7.47 -25.07 13.94
N SER A 131 6.66 -24.84 14.97
CA SER A 131 5.89 -23.59 15.16
C SER A 131 6.77 -22.35 15.32
N ALA A 132 7.96 -22.50 15.90
CA ALA A 132 8.93 -21.40 16.04
C ALA A 132 9.44 -20.92 14.67
N LEU A 133 9.61 -21.83 13.70
CA LEU A 133 10.02 -21.49 12.34
C LEU A 133 8.95 -20.63 11.63
N SER A 134 7.67 -20.87 11.89
CA SER A 134 6.57 -20.07 11.34
C SER A 134 6.64 -18.60 11.77
N SER A 135 6.82 -18.37 13.08
CA SER A 135 6.91 -17.01 13.61
C SER A 135 8.14 -16.27 13.11
N VAL A 136 9.28 -16.96 13.03
CA VAL A 136 10.53 -16.39 12.49
C VAL A 136 10.39 -16.03 11.00
N LEU A 137 9.83 -16.93 10.18
CA LEU A 137 9.62 -16.66 8.75
C LEU A 137 8.65 -15.51 8.53
N SER A 138 7.56 -15.43 9.29
CA SER A 138 6.61 -14.33 9.21
C SER A 138 7.24 -13.01 9.63
N ALA A 139 7.99 -12.99 10.72
CA ALA A 139 8.71 -11.81 11.18
C ALA A 139 9.78 -11.38 10.16
N ALA A 140 10.56 -12.31 9.61
CA ALA A 140 11.58 -12.04 8.61
C ALA A 140 10.99 -11.47 7.32
N ALA A 141 9.86 -12.03 6.85
CA ALA A 141 9.15 -11.52 5.68
C ALA A 141 8.63 -10.09 5.91
N PHE A 142 8.07 -9.83 7.10
CA PHE A 142 7.56 -8.51 7.46
C PHE A 142 8.68 -7.47 7.59
N ILE A 143 9.78 -7.82 8.26
CA ILE A 143 10.97 -6.96 8.38
C ILE A 143 11.59 -6.71 7.00
N GLY A 144 11.69 -7.74 6.16
CA GLY A 144 12.20 -7.62 4.79
C GLY A 144 11.36 -6.66 3.94
N LEU A 145 10.04 -6.73 4.06
CA LEU A 145 9.12 -5.82 3.36
C LEU A 145 9.32 -4.37 3.83
N ILE A 146 9.34 -4.13 5.15
CA ILE A 146 9.59 -2.80 5.72
C ILE A 146 10.95 -2.27 5.27
N SER A 147 12.00 -3.10 5.35
CA SER A 147 13.35 -2.72 4.95
C SER A 147 13.44 -2.33 3.47
N ALA A 148 12.70 -3.01 2.59
CA ALA A 148 12.64 -2.66 1.17
C ALA A 148 12.00 -1.28 0.94
N PHE A 149 10.92 -0.95 1.66
CA PHE A 149 10.31 0.38 1.59
C PHE A 149 11.22 1.47 2.16
N VAL A 150 11.86 1.21 3.29
CA VAL A 150 12.82 2.14 3.90
C VAL A 150 14.01 2.38 2.98
N ALA A 151 14.58 1.32 2.41
CA ALA A 151 15.70 1.42 1.46
C ALA A 151 15.32 2.26 0.23
N ARG A 152 14.10 2.03 -0.34
CA ARG A 152 13.61 2.83 -1.45
C ARG A 152 13.39 4.30 -1.07
N ALA A 153 12.88 4.56 0.13
CA ALA A 153 12.70 5.92 0.64
C ALA A 153 14.04 6.65 0.80
N ILE A 154 15.08 5.95 1.25
CA ILE A 154 16.44 6.50 1.41
C ILE A 154 17.12 6.70 0.05
N ALA A 155 16.96 5.75 -0.88
CA ALA A 155 17.58 5.79 -2.20
C ALA A 155 17.01 6.92 -3.10
N GLY A 156 15.83 7.45 -2.79
CA GLY A 156 15.19 8.47 -3.62
C GLY A 156 14.77 7.94 -4.98
N LYS A 157 14.75 8.80 -6.00
CA LYS A 157 14.30 8.46 -7.36
C LYS A 157 15.31 7.64 -8.19
N GLY A 158 16.50 7.41 -7.67
CA GLY A 158 17.49 6.53 -8.32
C GLY A 158 18.30 7.16 -9.44
N ASP A 159 18.25 8.46 -9.62
CA ASP A 159 19.21 9.16 -10.47
C ASP A 159 20.61 9.07 -9.83
N ALA A 160 21.50 8.36 -10.51
CA ALA A 160 22.79 7.90 -9.99
C ALA A 160 23.76 9.00 -9.50
N HIS A 161 23.38 10.25 -9.58
CA HIS A 161 24.22 11.38 -9.27
C HIS A 161 23.81 12.21 -8.06
N ILE A 162 22.65 11.93 -7.45
CA ILE A 162 22.17 12.72 -6.31
C ILE A 162 21.65 11.76 -5.22
N ILE A 163 22.58 11.37 -4.35
CA ILE A 163 22.18 10.83 -3.04
C ILE A 163 21.54 12.00 -2.29
N GLY A 164 20.19 12.03 -2.23
CA GLY A 164 19.45 13.05 -1.52
C GLY A 164 18.81 14.12 -2.41
N ASP A 165 18.00 13.71 -3.39
CA ASP A 165 17.14 14.61 -4.19
C ASP A 165 16.04 15.33 -3.36
N GLY A 166 16.13 15.32 -2.03
CA GLY A 166 15.14 15.84 -1.10
C GLY A 166 13.96 14.89 -0.84
N ALA A 167 13.64 14.00 -1.75
CA ALA A 167 12.56 13.03 -1.57
C ALA A 167 12.93 11.99 -0.51
N GLY A 168 14.17 11.55 -0.47
CA GLY A 168 14.70 10.66 0.57
C GLY A 168 14.65 11.30 1.96
N ILE A 169 15.03 12.57 2.09
CA ILE A 169 14.98 13.31 3.35
C ILE A 169 13.54 13.47 3.83
N LEU A 170 12.62 13.85 2.94
CA LEU A 170 11.19 13.95 3.25
C LEU A 170 10.61 12.61 3.72
N SER A 171 10.97 11.51 3.08
CA SER A 171 10.53 10.18 3.45
C SER A 171 11.08 9.74 4.81
N ILE A 172 12.34 10.04 5.10
CA ILE A 172 12.96 9.76 6.40
C ILE A 172 12.33 10.60 7.51
N THR A 173 12.11 11.90 7.28
CA THR A 173 11.44 12.77 8.27
C THR A 173 9.99 12.34 8.51
N ALA A 174 9.25 11.93 7.47
CA ALA A 174 7.91 11.38 7.60
C ALA A 174 7.91 10.06 8.40
N LEU A 175 8.88 9.19 8.18
CA LEU A 175 9.02 7.93 8.92
C LEU A 175 9.34 8.19 10.40
N ILE A 176 10.30 9.05 10.69
CA ILE A 176 10.68 9.43 12.07
C ILE A 176 9.50 10.09 12.78
N SER A 177 8.82 11.03 12.15
CA SER A 177 7.66 11.71 12.74
C SER A 177 6.51 10.74 13.01
N SER A 178 6.28 9.77 12.12
CA SER A 178 5.27 8.72 12.31
C SER A 178 5.59 7.82 13.49
N VAL A 179 6.86 7.43 13.65
CA VAL A 179 7.31 6.62 14.80
C VAL A 179 7.15 7.40 16.11
N ILE A 180 7.55 8.68 16.13
CA ILE A 180 7.40 9.53 17.31
C ILE A 180 5.93 9.69 17.67
N LEU A 181 5.07 10.00 16.70
CA LEU A 181 3.62 10.11 16.90
C LEU A 181 3.02 8.82 17.45
N MET A 182 3.42 7.68 16.90
CA MET A 182 2.95 6.37 17.35
C MET A 182 3.34 6.11 18.81
N LEU A 183 4.60 6.42 19.20
CA LEU A 183 5.07 6.26 20.59
C LEU A 183 4.34 7.20 21.55
N ILE A 184 4.07 8.44 21.13
CA ILE A 184 3.29 9.40 21.93
C ILE A 184 1.86 8.88 22.12
N MET A 185 1.21 8.44 21.03
CA MET A 185 -0.14 7.90 21.09
C MET A 185 -0.24 6.66 21.96
N GLN A 186 0.75 5.76 21.88
CA GLN A 186 0.82 4.58 22.73
C GLN A 186 0.94 4.94 24.22
N LYS A 187 1.73 5.96 24.54
CA LYS A 187 1.88 6.44 25.92
C LYS A 187 0.64 7.16 26.44
N LEU A 188 -0.14 7.80 25.56
CA LEU A 188 -1.39 8.48 25.94
C LEU A 188 -2.58 7.53 26.06
N ALA A 189 -2.54 6.42 25.36
CA ALA A 189 -3.63 5.42 25.32
C ALA A 189 -3.45 4.26 26.33
N GLY A 190 -2.26 4.09 26.92
CA GLY A 190 -1.97 3.11 27.95
C GLY A 190 -1.90 3.73 29.32
#